data_0c1fb84b867d688abc8af5d6f23c5e0d
#
_entry.id   0c1fb84b867d688abc8af5d6f23c5e0d
#
_cell.length_a   1.000
_cell.length_b   1.000
_cell.length_c   1.000
_cell.angle_alpha   90.00
_cell.angle_beta   90.00
_cell.angle_gamma   90.00
#
_symmetry.space_group_name_H-M   'P 1'
#
loop_
_entity.id
_entity.type
_entity.pdbx_description
1 polymer ?
#
loop_
_entity_poly.entity_id
_entity_poly.type
_entity_poly.pdbx_seq_one_letter_code
_entity_poly.pdbx_strand_id
1 'polypeptide(L)'
;RLEASNVATAEKICLLEAKSAEIATKLDHLDATFDERVTSMVTQEATSALVAAKLDQVITRFDKIAEDIANLNSSVHAKQDATLYQITQAHKISKEILWAETLDRTLSGSTWFKDVSLSPGRWAVGYPYLYALYRSLNEAHPTSILEIGLGQSTNMIGQYATEFDSVNHVVVEHDQSWIDFYL
;
A
#
# COMPACT_ATOMS: atom_id res chain seq x y z
N ARG A 1 1.58 -17.46 -6.71
CA ARG A 1 2.43 -16.60 -7.56
C ARG A 1 2.62 -15.20 -6.99
N LEU A 2 1.58 -14.54 -6.49
CA LEU A 2 1.65 -13.18 -5.90
C LEU A 2 2.45 -13.15 -4.59
N GLU A 3 2.30 -14.14 -3.71
CA GLU A 3 3.09 -14.24 -2.47
C GLU A 3 4.59 -14.41 -2.74
N ALA A 4 4.96 -15.26 -3.70
CA ALA A 4 6.36 -15.44 -4.08
C ALA A 4 6.96 -14.17 -4.70
N SER A 5 6.17 -13.36 -5.43
CA SER A 5 6.59 -12.07 -5.95
C SER A 5 6.81 -11.05 -4.84
N ASN A 6 5.96 -11.03 -3.81
CA ASN A 6 6.08 -10.12 -2.67
C ASN A 6 7.30 -10.45 -1.79
N VAL A 7 7.58 -11.73 -1.57
CA VAL A 7 8.79 -12.18 -0.85
C VAL A 7 10.06 -11.78 -1.61
N ALA A 8 10.11 -12.01 -2.92
CA ALA A 8 11.26 -11.61 -3.74
C ALA A 8 11.48 -10.09 -3.78
N THR A 9 10.41 -9.30 -3.67
CA THR A 9 10.50 -7.83 -3.61
C THR A 9 10.99 -7.36 -2.24
N ALA A 10 10.51 -7.97 -1.16
CA ALA A 10 10.98 -7.68 0.20
C ALA A 10 12.47 -8.05 0.39
N GLU A 11 12.92 -9.17 -0.17
CA GLU A 11 14.33 -9.56 -0.18
C GLU A 11 15.20 -8.55 -0.95
N LYS A 12 14.72 -8.02 -2.08
CA LYS A 12 15.42 -6.98 -2.83
C LYS A 12 15.51 -5.67 -2.06
N ILE A 13 14.48 -5.28 -1.34
CA ILE A 13 14.49 -4.08 -0.48
C ILE A 13 15.52 -4.26 0.64
N CYS A 14 15.50 -5.37 1.36
CA CYS A 14 16.45 -5.69 2.41
C CYS A 14 17.90 -5.72 1.89
N LEU A 15 18.13 -6.26 0.70
CA LEU A 15 19.45 -6.25 0.05
C LEU A 15 19.90 -4.84 -0.32
N LEU A 16 18.98 -3.97 -0.75
CA LEU A 16 19.29 -2.56 -1.06
C LEU A 16 19.60 -1.77 0.20
N GLU A 17 18.90 -1.98 1.30
CA GLU A 17 19.18 -1.38 2.60
C GLU A 17 20.55 -1.82 3.13
N ALA A 18 20.87 -3.10 3.04
CA ALA A 18 22.17 -3.64 3.42
C ALA A 18 23.32 -3.02 2.58
N LYS A 19 23.11 -2.88 1.27
CA LYS A 19 24.09 -2.21 0.39
C LYS A 19 24.24 -0.72 0.68
N SER A 20 23.17 -0.03 1.02
CA SER A 20 23.21 1.38 1.40
C SER A 20 24.01 1.59 2.69
N ALA A 21 23.80 0.73 3.69
CA ALA A 21 24.56 0.75 4.94
C ALA A 21 26.07 0.43 4.73
N GLU A 22 26.38 -0.53 3.86
CA GLU A 22 27.75 -0.87 3.49
C GLU A 22 28.45 0.30 2.79
N ILE A 23 27.76 1.00 1.88
CA ILE A 23 28.27 2.20 1.21
C ILE A 23 28.56 3.32 2.23
N ALA A 24 27.65 3.57 3.18
CA ALA A 24 27.84 4.55 4.24
C ALA A 24 29.09 4.24 5.08
N THR A 25 29.26 2.99 5.53
CA THR A 25 30.43 2.55 6.29
C THR A 25 31.74 2.70 5.52
N LYS A 26 31.74 2.38 4.23
CA LYS A 26 32.93 2.59 3.35
C LYS A 26 33.23 4.06 3.16
N LEU A 27 32.20 4.90 3.14
CA LEU A 27 32.38 6.35 3.02
C LEU A 27 33.01 6.95 4.27
N ASP A 28 32.52 6.57 5.47
CA ASP A 28 33.03 7.01 6.76
C ASP A 28 34.51 6.59 6.93
N HIS A 29 34.84 5.38 6.52
CA HIS A 29 36.24 4.90 6.53
C HIS A 29 37.12 5.65 5.53
N LEU A 30 36.57 6.00 4.35
CA LEU A 30 37.29 6.78 3.34
C LEU A 30 37.55 8.21 3.82
N ASP A 31 36.56 8.82 4.49
CA ASP A 31 36.66 10.16 5.08
C ASP A 31 37.73 10.22 6.17
N ALA A 32 37.71 9.27 7.10
CA ALA A 32 38.75 9.16 8.15
C ALA A 32 40.16 8.96 7.58
N THR A 33 40.34 8.13 6.55
CA THR A 33 41.61 7.86 5.91
C THR A 33 42.11 9.07 5.11
N PHE A 34 41.17 9.83 4.55
CA PHE A 34 41.47 11.06 3.83
C PHE A 34 41.98 12.16 4.78
N ASP A 35 41.28 12.37 5.90
CA ASP A 35 41.66 13.35 6.93
C ASP A 35 43.04 13.06 7.50
N GLU A 36 43.37 11.80 7.75
CA GLU A 36 44.69 11.38 8.21
C GLU A 36 45.79 11.69 7.16
N ARG A 37 45.52 11.43 5.87
CA ARG A 37 46.43 11.76 4.77
C ARG A 37 46.61 13.26 4.57
N VAL A 38 45.53 14.01 4.65
CA VAL A 38 45.54 15.47 4.55
C VAL A 38 46.36 16.06 5.69
N THR A 39 46.17 15.59 6.92
CA THR A 39 46.93 16.01 8.10
C THR A 39 48.44 15.70 7.96
N SER A 40 48.77 14.52 7.46
CA SER A 40 50.14 14.11 7.20
C SER A 40 50.80 14.93 6.07
N MET A 41 50.07 15.28 5.03
CA MET A 41 50.59 16.13 3.93
C MET A 41 50.79 17.60 4.34
N VAL A 42 49.96 18.13 5.24
CA VAL A 42 50.06 19.49 5.78
C VAL A 42 51.28 19.60 6.74
N THR A 43 51.64 18.52 7.41
CA THR A 43 52.79 18.48 8.33
C THR A 43 54.13 18.25 7.63
N GLN A 44 54.12 17.74 6.39
CA GLN A 44 55.31 17.69 5.54
C GLN A 44 55.44 19.01 4.75
N GLU A 45 56.43 19.80 5.10
CA GLU A 45 56.82 21.06 4.41
C GLU A 45 57.03 20.84 2.91
N ALA A 46 55.97 20.80 2.13
CA ALA A 46 56.05 20.80 0.68
C ALA A 46 55.31 22.01 0.12
N THR A 47 55.98 22.80 -0.63
CA THR A 47 55.59 23.97 -1.43
C THR A 47 54.09 24.22 -1.51
N SER A 48 53.63 25.15 -0.74
CA SER A 48 52.24 25.39 -0.31
C SER A 48 51.17 25.54 -1.42
N ALA A 49 51.53 26.11 -2.56
CA ALA A 49 50.52 26.42 -3.61
C ALA A 49 50.05 25.19 -4.42
N LEU A 50 50.93 24.24 -4.73
CA LEU A 50 50.55 23.03 -5.49
C LEU A 50 49.75 22.06 -4.66
N VAL A 51 50.09 21.97 -3.36
CA VAL A 51 49.32 21.12 -2.42
C VAL A 51 47.94 21.72 -2.15
N ALA A 52 47.84 23.03 -1.97
CA ALA A 52 46.58 23.72 -1.81
C ALA A 52 45.65 23.53 -3.03
N ALA A 53 46.17 23.72 -4.24
CA ALA A 53 45.38 23.53 -5.47
C ALA A 53 44.91 22.07 -5.67
N LYS A 54 45.74 21.08 -5.30
CA LYS A 54 45.32 19.66 -5.32
C LYS A 54 44.31 19.36 -4.23
N LEU A 55 44.42 19.96 -3.06
CA LEU A 55 43.51 19.82 -1.96
C LEU A 55 42.12 20.39 -2.35
N ASP A 56 42.09 21.57 -2.95
CA ASP A 56 40.84 22.17 -3.45
C ASP A 56 40.15 21.31 -4.51
N GLN A 57 40.91 20.69 -5.41
CA GLN A 57 40.39 19.74 -6.38
C GLN A 57 39.79 18.48 -5.71
N VAL A 58 40.44 18.00 -4.68
CA VAL A 58 39.98 16.83 -3.92
C VAL A 58 38.74 17.20 -3.14
N ILE A 59 38.69 18.32 -2.44
CA ILE A 59 37.52 18.83 -1.73
C ILE A 59 36.36 18.96 -2.70
N THR A 60 36.54 19.60 -3.84
CA THR A 60 35.47 19.75 -4.86
C THR A 60 34.97 18.39 -5.34
N ARG A 61 35.81 17.38 -5.47
CA ARG A 61 35.40 16.03 -5.83
C ARG A 61 34.59 15.35 -4.71
N PHE A 62 35.00 15.56 -3.45
CA PHE A 62 34.28 15.05 -2.29
C PHE A 62 32.87 15.67 -2.18
N ASP A 63 32.78 16.99 -2.33
CA ASP A 63 31.50 17.69 -2.31
C ASP A 63 30.57 17.15 -3.39
N LYS A 64 31.11 16.91 -4.59
CA LYS A 64 30.34 16.31 -5.68
C LYS A 64 29.89 14.89 -5.37
N ILE A 65 30.76 14.07 -4.79
CA ILE A 65 30.41 12.70 -4.38
C ILE A 65 29.33 12.72 -3.29
N ALA A 66 29.43 13.63 -2.33
CA ALA A 66 28.43 13.80 -1.28
C ALA A 66 27.05 14.18 -1.85
N GLU A 67 27.05 15.11 -2.81
CA GLU A 67 25.83 15.48 -3.53
C GLU A 67 25.22 14.30 -4.32
N ASP A 68 26.05 13.58 -5.06
CA ASP A 68 25.63 12.41 -5.84
C ASP A 68 25.04 11.31 -4.93
N ILE A 69 25.64 11.08 -3.76
CA ILE A 69 25.13 10.14 -2.76
C ILE A 69 23.80 10.61 -2.18
N ALA A 70 23.66 11.89 -1.85
CA ALA A 70 22.41 12.44 -1.35
C ALA A 70 21.29 12.28 -2.37
N ASN A 71 21.56 12.55 -3.64
CA ASN A 71 20.62 12.38 -4.75
C ASN A 71 20.25 10.92 -4.96
N LEU A 72 21.23 10.01 -4.90
CA LEU A 72 21.00 8.58 -5.02
C LEU A 72 20.12 8.07 -3.86
N ASN A 73 20.43 8.48 -2.65
CA ASN A 73 19.67 8.09 -1.46
C ASN A 73 18.20 8.55 -1.55
N SER A 74 17.99 9.81 -1.95
CA SER A 74 16.64 10.33 -2.19
C SER A 74 15.88 9.55 -3.26
N SER A 75 16.56 9.18 -4.35
CA SER A 75 15.98 8.36 -5.42
C SER A 75 15.63 6.94 -4.94
N VAL A 76 16.45 6.33 -4.10
CA VAL A 76 16.20 5.00 -3.52
C VAL A 76 14.98 5.06 -2.61
N HIS A 77 14.89 6.05 -1.72
CA HIS A 77 13.73 6.21 -0.84
C HIS A 77 12.43 6.41 -1.62
N ALA A 78 12.43 7.27 -2.63
CA ALA A 78 11.25 7.48 -3.47
C ALA A 78 10.79 6.19 -4.18
N LYS A 79 11.73 5.37 -4.66
CA LYS A 79 11.41 4.07 -5.26
C LYS A 79 10.89 3.06 -4.25
N GLN A 80 11.45 3.05 -3.04
CA GLN A 80 10.98 2.22 -1.93
C GLN A 80 9.52 2.53 -1.58
N ASP A 81 9.20 3.82 -1.40
CA ASP A 81 7.85 4.26 -1.06
C ASP A 81 6.85 3.88 -2.15
N ALA A 82 7.22 4.10 -3.43
CA ALA A 82 6.39 3.68 -4.56
C ALA A 82 6.16 2.17 -4.59
N THR A 83 7.19 1.37 -4.30
CA THR A 83 7.08 -0.09 -4.26
C THR A 83 6.20 -0.56 -3.11
N LEU A 84 6.37 0.00 -1.92
CA LEU A 84 5.53 -0.29 -0.75
C LEU A 84 4.07 0.05 -1.01
N TYR A 85 3.82 1.18 -1.67
CA TYR A 85 2.47 1.55 -2.08
C TYR A 85 1.87 0.50 -3.03
N GLN A 86 2.60 0.07 -4.05
CA GLN A 86 2.14 -0.96 -5.00
C GLN A 86 1.87 -2.31 -4.32
N ILE A 87 2.75 -2.75 -3.42
CA ILE A 87 2.56 -3.97 -2.64
C ILE A 87 1.29 -3.88 -1.79
N THR A 88 1.08 -2.74 -1.14
CA THR A 88 -0.11 -2.50 -0.32
C THR A 88 -1.38 -2.56 -1.15
N GLN A 89 -1.39 -1.98 -2.34
CA GLN A 89 -2.54 -2.04 -3.26
C GLN A 89 -2.78 -3.48 -3.76
N ALA A 90 -1.72 -4.19 -4.16
CA ALA A 90 -1.81 -5.58 -4.58
C ALA A 90 -2.37 -6.49 -3.46
N HIS A 91 -1.94 -6.26 -2.22
CA HIS A 91 -2.45 -7.01 -1.07
C HIS A 91 -3.94 -6.73 -0.80
N LYS A 92 -4.38 -5.47 -0.92
CA LYS A 92 -5.81 -5.13 -0.82
C LYS A 92 -6.63 -5.84 -1.89
N ILE A 93 -6.18 -5.80 -3.14
CA ILE A 93 -6.85 -6.49 -4.26
C ILE A 93 -6.90 -8.00 -4.02
N SER A 94 -5.81 -8.61 -3.58
CA SER A 94 -5.76 -10.05 -3.28
C SER A 94 -6.76 -10.45 -2.19
N LYS A 95 -6.91 -9.63 -1.16
CA LYS A 95 -7.93 -9.84 -0.12
C LYS A 95 -9.35 -9.73 -0.67
N GLU A 96 -9.61 -8.73 -1.50
CA GLU A 96 -10.94 -8.57 -2.13
C GLU A 96 -11.29 -9.77 -3.02
N ILE A 97 -10.34 -10.28 -3.79
CA ILE A 97 -10.54 -11.49 -4.62
C ILE A 97 -10.87 -12.70 -3.75
N LEU A 98 -10.13 -12.92 -2.66
CA LEU A 98 -10.39 -14.01 -1.73
C LEU A 98 -11.81 -13.93 -1.12
N TRP A 99 -12.23 -12.72 -0.74
CA TRP A 99 -13.55 -12.51 -0.19
C TRP A 99 -14.65 -12.62 -1.25
N ALA A 100 -14.38 -12.20 -2.50
CA ALA A 100 -15.31 -12.40 -3.61
C ALA A 100 -15.55 -13.89 -3.85
N GLU A 101 -14.51 -14.71 -3.92
CA GLU A 101 -14.64 -16.16 -4.05
C GLU A 101 -15.39 -16.79 -2.86
N THR A 102 -15.10 -16.33 -1.65
CA THR A 102 -15.76 -16.83 -0.43
C THR A 102 -17.25 -16.49 -0.46
N LEU A 103 -17.60 -15.27 -0.83
CA LEU A 103 -18.98 -14.83 -0.97
C LEU A 103 -19.69 -15.61 -2.07
N ASP A 104 -19.10 -15.72 -3.25
CA ASP A 104 -19.69 -16.45 -4.39
C ASP A 104 -20.01 -17.90 -4.03
N ARG A 105 -19.09 -18.62 -3.41
CA ARG A 105 -19.32 -19.99 -2.91
C ARG A 105 -20.43 -20.04 -1.86
N THR A 106 -20.52 -19.03 -1.02
CA THR A 106 -21.56 -18.96 0.02
C THR A 106 -22.92 -18.68 -0.58
N LEU A 107 -22.99 -17.77 -1.55
CA LEU A 107 -24.25 -17.41 -2.24
C LEU A 107 -24.75 -18.49 -3.18
N SER A 108 -23.89 -19.31 -3.76
CA SER A 108 -24.28 -20.39 -4.66
C SER A 108 -25.20 -21.44 -4.02
N GLY A 109 -25.19 -21.52 -2.68
CA GLY A 109 -26.12 -22.37 -1.91
C GLY A 109 -27.34 -21.62 -1.37
N SER A 110 -27.51 -20.34 -1.68
CA SER A 110 -28.62 -19.54 -1.18
C SER A 110 -29.96 -19.92 -1.80
N THR A 111 -31.00 -20.00 -0.99
CA THR A 111 -32.36 -20.23 -1.46
C THR A 111 -33.10 -18.93 -1.77
N TRP A 112 -32.68 -17.81 -1.21
CA TRP A 112 -33.35 -16.51 -1.30
C TRP A 112 -32.59 -15.45 -2.08
N PHE A 113 -31.25 -15.50 -2.10
CA PHE A 113 -30.41 -14.56 -2.85
C PHE A 113 -30.21 -15.07 -4.28
N LYS A 114 -30.93 -14.48 -5.24
CA LYS A 114 -31.02 -14.96 -6.64
C LYS A 114 -30.27 -14.04 -7.61
N ASP A 115 -30.32 -12.73 -7.38
CA ASP A 115 -29.58 -11.76 -8.19
C ASP A 115 -28.19 -11.52 -7.58
N VAL A 116 -27.21 -12.24 -8.13
CA VAL A 116 -25.80 -12.18 -7.72
C VAL A 116 -25.01 -11.06 -8.39
N SER A 117 -25.66 -10.12 -9.08
CA SER A 117 -25.01 -8.98 -9.74
C SER A 117 -24.52 -7.94 -8.73
N LEU A 118 -23.59 -8.33 -7.88
CA LEU A 118 -22.93 -7.46 -6.91
C LEU A 118 -21.70 -6.83 -7.54
N SER A 119 -21.59 -5.51 -7.46
CA SER A 119 -20.45 -4.73 -7.93
C SER A 119 -19.84 -3.90 -6.80
N PRO A 120 -19.32 -4.54 -5.73
CA PRO A 120 -18.71 -3.82 -4.63
C PRO A 120 -17.42 -3.12 -5.08
N GLY A 121 -17.11 -2.02 -4.42
CA GLY A 121 -15.89 -1.25 -4.67
C GLY A 121 -16.15 0.25 -4.75
N ARG A 122 -15.08 1.02 -4.81
CA ARG A 122 -15.10 2.50 -4.74
C ARG A 122 -15.85 2.99 -3.49
N TRP A 123 -17.08 3.50 -3.68
CA TRP A 123 -17.96 4.01 -2.62
C TRP A 123 -18.85 2.95 -1.99
N ALA A 124 -18.96 1.79 -2.64
CA ALA A 124 -19.79 0.69 -2.14
C ALA A 124 -19.03 -0.15 -1.10
N VAL A 125 -19.77 -0.89 -0.31
CA VAL A 125 -19.23 -1.85 0.66
C VAL A 125 -18.44 -2.95 -0.06
N GLY A 126 -17.35 -3.43 0.57
CA GLY A 126 -16.53 -4.52 0.04
C GLY A 126 -17.16 -5.90 0.25
N TYR A 127 -16.60 -6.90 -0.41
CA TYR A 127 -17.02 -8.30 -0.29
C TYR A 127 -17.02 -8.85 1.14
N PRO A 128 -16.05 -8.49 2.02
CA PRO A 128 -16.09 -8.94 3.42
C PRO A 128 -17.36 -8.50 4.16
N TYR A 129 -17.79 -7.27 3.91
CA TYR A 129 -19.01 -6.74 4.52
C TYR A 129 -20.25 -7.48 4.00
N LEU A 130 -20.36 -7.67 2.68
CA LEU A 130 -21.48 -8.41 2.07
C LEU A 130 -21.55 -9.86 2.57
N TYR A 131 -20.40 -10.50 2.75
CA TYR A 131 -20.35 -11.83 3.36
C TYR A 131 -20.88 -11.82 4.80
N ALA A 132 -20.41 -10.88 5.62
CA ALA A 132 -20.87 -10.76 7.01
C ALA A 132 -22.36 -10.43 7.08
N LEU A 133 -22.84 -9.54 6.21
CA LEU A 133 -24.26 -9.20 6.11
C LEU A 133 -25.10 -10.43 5.75
N TYR A 134 -24.72 -11.16 4.70
CA TYR A 134 -25.42 -12.39 4.30
C TYR A 134 -25.48 -13.41 5.45
N ARG A 135 -24.37 -13.63 6.15
CA ARG A 135 -24.32 -14.52 7.31
C ARG A 135 -25.25 -14.03 8.43
N SER A 136 -25.25 -12.72 8.71
CA SER A 136 -26.11 -12.14 9.74
C SER A 136 -27.59 -12.29 9.42
N LEU A 137 -27.99 -12.09 8.16
CA LEU A 137 -29.37 -12.28 7.71
C LEU A 137 -29.81 -13.74 7.89
N ASN A 138 -28.95 -14.70 7.52
CA ASN A 138 -29.27 -16.13 7.65
C ASN A 138 -29.25 -16.65 9.10
N GLU A 139 -28.45 -16.07 9.97
CA GLU A 139 -28.29 -16.56 11.34
C GLU A 139 -29.24 -15.87 12.32
N ALA A 140 -29.45 -14.56 12.15
CA ALA A 140 -30.29 -13.78 13.07
C ALA A 140 -31.76 -13.73 12.68
N HIS A 141 -32.09 -14.01 11.41
CA HIS A 141 -33.47 -13.93 10.86
C HIS A 141 -34.20 -12.63 11.28
N PRO A 142 -33.62 -11.43 11.01
CA PRO A 142 -34.24 -10.19 11.46
C PRO A 142 -35.57 -9.94 10.76
N THR A 143 -36.55 -9.47 11.52
CA THR A 143 -37.86 -9.06 10.99
C THR A 143 -37.99 -7.55 10.79
N SER A 144 -36.99 -6.78 11.24
CA SER A 144 -36.93 -5.33 11.03
C SER A 144 -35.49 -4.92 10.79
N ILE A 145 -35.23 -4.23 9.68
CA ILE A 145 -33.91 -3.80 9.26
C ILE A 145 -33.98 -2.32 8.93
N LEU A 146 -33.09 -1.53 9.55
CA LEU A 146 -32.85 -0.14 9.21
C LEU A 146 -31.50 -0.05 8.51
N GLU A 147 -31.49 0.44 7.29
CA GLU A 147 -30.29 0.70 6.51
C GLU A 147 -30.08 2.20 6.37
N ILE A 148 -28.83 2.63 6.55
CA ILE A 148 -28.43 4.02 6.36
C ILE A 148 -27.52 4.09 5.15
N GLY A 149 -27.97 4.71 4.09
CA GLY A 149 -27.33 4.79 2.78
C GLY A 149 -27.80 3.70 1.81
N LEU A 150 -28.09 4.08 0.56
CA LEU A 150 -28.41 3.17 -0.54
C LEU A 150 -27.13 2.59 -1.16
N GLY A 151 -27.10 1.28 -1.44
CA GLY A 151 -25.93 0.67 -2.06
C GLY A 151 -26.09 -0.82 -2.36
N GLN A 152 -24.96 -1.52 -2.48
CA GLN A 152 -24.96 -2.97 -2.76
C GLN A 152 -25.58 -3.80 -1.64
N SER A 153 -25.50 -3.32 -0.39
CA SER A 153 -26.22 -3.92 0.75
C SER A 153 -27.72 -3.86 0.57
N THR A 154 -28.26 -2.80 0.00
CA THR A 154 -29.69 -2.61 -0.26
C THR A 154 -30.24 -3.69 -1.19
N ASN A 155 -29.48 -4.05 -2.24
CA ASN A 155 -29.87 -5.16 -3.11
C ASN A 155 -29.96 -6.48 -2.34
N MET A 156 -28.98 -6.78 -1.51
CA MET A 156 -29.00 -8.01 -0.70
C MET A 156 -30.14 -8.01 0.33
N ILE A 157 -30.30 -6.94 1.08
CA ILE A 157 -31.37 -6.84 2.10
C ILE A 157 -32.73 -6.81 1.44
N GLY A 158 -32.91 -6.15 0.30
CA GLY A 158 -34.14 -6.10 -0.48
C GLY A 158 -34.57 -7.48 -0.95
N GLN A 159 -33.67 -8.30 -1.46
CA GLN A 159 -33.98 -9.69 -1.83
C GLN A 159 -34.39 -10.53 -0.61
N TYR A 160 -33.68 -10.34 0.52
CA TYR A 160 -34.06 -10.99 1.77
C TYR A 160 -35.48 -10.59 2.21
N ALA A 161 -35.76 -9.28 2.22
CA ALA A 161 -37.10 -8.79 2.61
C ALA A 161 -38.21 -9.22 1.64
N THR A 162 -37.90 -9.42 0.37
CA THR A 162 -38.84 -9.90 -0.64
C THR A 162 -39.14 -11.38 -0.47
N GLU A 163 -38.19 -12.19 -0.09
CA GLU A 163 -38.37 -13.63 0.14
C GLU A 163 -39.12 -13.92 1.43
N PHE A 164 -38.93 -13.09 2.45
CA PHE A 164 -39.56 -13.27 3.78
C PHE A 164 -40.57 -12.16 4.07
N ASP A 165 -41.84 -12.36 3.75
CA ASP A 165 -42.93 -11.39 3.84
C ASP A 165 -43.08 -10.65 5.18
N SER A 166 -42.51 -11.18 6.26
CA SER A 166 -42.53 -10.58 7.60
C SER A 166 -41.44 -9.56 7.85
N VAL A 167 -40.52 -9.34 6.89
CA VAL A 167 -39.36 -8.46 7.07
C VAL A 167 -39.70 -7.04 6.64
N ASN A 168 -39.57 -6.11 7.57
CA ASN A 168 -39.69 -4.69 7.29
C ASN A 168 -38.28 -4.11 7.03
N HIS A 169 -38.00 -3.65 5.81
CA HIS A 169 -36.75 -3.01 5.42
C HIS A 169 -36.99 -1.53 5.16
N VAL A 170 -36.38 -0.69 5.96
CA VAL A 170 -36.43 0.77 5.84
C VAL A 170 -35.04 1.30 5.48
N VAL A 171 -34.95 2.07 4.41
CA VAL A 171 -33.70 2.69 3.95
C VAL A 171 -33.78 4.20 4.15
N VAL A 172 -32.75 4.78 4.71
CA VAL A 172 -32.60 6.24 4.86
C VAL A 172 -31.40 6.68 3.99
N GLU A 173 -31.71 7.48 2.97
CA GLU A 173 -30.72 8.10 2.09
C GLU A 173 -30.94 9.60 2.06
N HIS A 174 -29.86 10.39 2.04
CA HIS A 174 -29.91 11.84 2.08
C HIS A 174 -29.71 12.50 0.69
N ASP A 175 -29.13 11.77 -0.26
CA ASP A 175 -28.85 12.26 -1.61
C ASP A 175 -29.99 11.85 -2.57
N GLN A 176 -30.82 12.85 -2.95
CA GLN A 176 -31.93 12.61 -3.84
C GLN A 176 -31.48 12.11 -5.23
N SER A 177 -30.34 12.58 -5.72
CA SER A 177 -29.83 12.15 -7.03
C SER A 177 -29.40 10.68 -7.01
N TRP A 178 -28.94 10.20 -5.86
CA TRP A 178 -28.59 8.81 -5.66
C TRP A 178 -29.83 7.92 -5.54
N ILE A 179 -30.87 8.43 -4.87
CA ILE A 179 -32.17 7.75 -4.82
C ILE A 179 -32.76 7.58 -6.22
N ASP A 180 -32.77 8.67 -7.01
CA ASP A 180 -33.29 8.67 -8.38
C ASP A 180 -32.52 7.76 -9.33
N PHE A 181 -31.22 7.55 -9.06
CA PHE A 181 -30.39 6.63 -9.82
C PHE A 181 -30.65 5.16 -9.46
N TYR A 182 -31.01 4.89 -8.21
CA TYR A 182 -31.14 3.53 -7.69
C TYR A 182 -32.53 2.92 -7.94
N LEU A 183 -33.58 3.76 -7.98
CA LEU A 183 -34.99 3.36 -8.21
C LEU A 183 -35.32 3.31 -9.70
#